data_c05fde6db5fe4550e9c8817c927f61b4
#
_entry.id   c05fde6db5fe4550e9c8817c927f61b4
#
_cell.length_a   1.000
_cell.length_b   1.000
_cell.length_c   1.000
_cell.angle_alpha   90.00
_cell.angle_beta   90.00
_cell.angle_gamma   90.00
#
_symmetry.space_group_name_H-M   'P 1'
#
loop_
_entity.id
_entity.type
_entity.pdbx_description
1 polymer ?
#
loop_
_entity_poly.entity_id
_entity_poly.type
_entity_poly.pdbx_seq_one_letter_code
_entity_poly.pdbx_strand_id
1 'polypeptide(L)'
;PGTGKTNTIVNTMVTAFFNEKTVLFASYNNHPIDGVCDKLKSIPYRNKGMIPFPIIRLGNDKCVLQALDDIRDLYKRTKDISIFDSTLEKNKDDKTRRTEKLTKLLQRHEERIELKEREEAILKMIETNQHLTFQTELQGVQLQEVRKKLAEIGEITDEEALKLVVEDEELFKKYLYYTSAKYIQRLKEPKNQDLMEIVNCPDEEKKVKQFNTYIRQEENLKKFQRIFPIIATTSISAHKIGEPGTYFDMVIMDEASKAT
;
A
#
# COMPACT_ATOMS: atom_id res chain seq x y z
N PRO A 1 -15.71 9.62 -11.77
CA PRO A 1 -14.51 9.22 -12.51
C PRO A 1 -13.41 10.24 -12.26
N GLY A 2 -12.16 9.80 -11.96
CA GLY A 2 -11.01 10.70 -11.81
C GLY A 2 -10.64 11.16 -10.40
N THR A 3 -11.29 10.68 -9.34
CA THR A 3 -11.03 11.11 -7.94
C THR A 3 -9.79 10.45 -7.28
N GLY A 4 -8.97 9.71 -8.02
CA GLY A 4 -7.79 9.04 -7.45
C GLY A 4 -8.07 7.85 -6.51
N LYS A 5 -9.32 7.44 -6.28
CA LYS A 5 -9.70 6.34 -5.36
C LYS A 5 -8.86 5.07 -5.56
N THR A 6 -8.71 4.61 -6.80
CA THR A 6 -7.91 3.41 -7.09
C THR A 6 -6.45 3.57 -6.65
N ASN A 7 -5.85 4.76 -6.82
CA ASN A 7 -4.48 5.03 -6.35
C ASN A 7 -4.41 5.00 -4.82
N THR A 8 -5.39 5.58 -4.14
CA THR A 8 -5.48 5.55 -2.67
C THR A 8 -5.58 4.10 -2.17
N ILE A 9 -6.44 3.28 -2.77
CA ILE A 9 -6.61 1.86 -2.41
C ILE A 9 -5.29 1.11 -2.63
N VAL A 10 -4.66 1.26 -3.81
CA VAL A 10 -3.37 0.62 -4.12
C VAL A 10 -2.29 1.04 -3.14
N ASN A 11 -2.15 2.33 -2.85
CA ASN A 11 -1.16 2.84 -1.90
C ASN A 11 -1.41 2.32 -0.48
N THR A 12 -2.67 2.25 -0.05
CA THR A 12 -3.04 1.68 1.25
C THR A 12 -2.64 0.21 1.35
N MET A 13 -2.91 -0.60 0.31
CA MET A 13 -2.53 -2.02 0.29
C MET A 13 -1.01 -2.21 0.31
N VAL A 14 -0.29 -1.42 -0.48
CA VAL A 14 1.18 -1.48 -0.53
C VAL A 14 1.77 -1.07 0.82
N THR A 15 1.21 -0.05 1.47
CA THR A 15 1.63 0.38 2.81
C THR A 15 1.30 -0.67 3.88
N ALA A 16 0.13 -1.29 3.80
CA ALA A 16 -0.25 -2.40 4.69
C ALA A 16 0.72 -3.58 4.53
N PHE A 17 1.04 -3.96 3.30
CA PHE A 17 2.02 -5.01 3.01
C PHE A 17 3.41 -4.68 3.55
N PHE A 18 3.87 -3.43 3.40
CA PHE A 18 5.13 -2.97 3.99
C PHE A 18 5.16 -3.12 5.52
N ASN A 19 4.01 -2.89 6.16
CA ASN A 19 3.83 -3.05 7.61
C ASN A 19 3.40 -4.46 8.02
N GLU A 20 3.54 -5.45 7.13
CA GLU A 20 3.24 -6.87 7.40
C GLU A 20 1.80 -7.14 7.82
N LYS A 21 0.86 -6.30 7.32
CA LYS A 21 -0.57 -6.40 7.62
C LYS A 21 -1.31 -7.19 6.56
N THR A 22 -2.34 -7.92 7.00
CA THR A 22 -3.26 -8.63 6.12
C THR A 22 -4.43 -7.73 5.72
N VAL A 23 -4.84 -7.79 4.44
CA VAL A 23 -5.89 -6.93 3.89
C VAL A 23 -6.92 -7.75 3.14
N LEU A 24 -8.19 -7.53 3.44
CA LEU A 24 -9.31 -7.93 2.61
C LEU A 24 -9.81 -6.72 1.83
N PHE A 25 -9.75 -6.79 0.50
CA PHE A 25 -10.36 -5.80 -0.37
C PHE A 25 -11.65 -6.33 -0.95
N ALA A 26 -12.75 -5.65 -0.71
CA ALA A 26 -14.05 -6.01 -1.23
C ALA A 26 -14.67 -4.85 -2.02
N SER A 27 -15.35 -5.18 -3.12
CA SER A 27 -16.18 -4.24 -3.86
C SER A 27 -17.47 -4.93 -4.32
N TYR A 28 -18.52 -4.14 -4.52
CA TYR A 28 -19.76 -4.64 -5.07
C TYR A 28 -19.58 -5.19 -6.49
N ASN A 29 -18.81 -4.47 -7.32
CA ASN A 29 -18.55 -4.81 -8.72
C ASN A 29 -17.17 -5.46 -8.91
N ASN A 30 -17.03 -6.26 -9.98
CA ASN A 30 -15.77 -6.88 -10.37
C ASN A 30 -14.74 -5.86 -10.88
N HIS A 31 -15.17 -4.87 -11.68
CA HIS A 31 -14.28 -3.94 -12.37
C HIS A 31 -13.32 -3.18 -11.44
N PRO A 32 -13.73 -2.62 -10.29
CA PRO A 32 -12.79 -2.01 -9.34
C PRO A 32 -11.75 -2.99 -8.80
N ILE A 33 -12.16 -4.25 -8.56
CA ILE A 33 -11.28 -5.29 -8.05
C ILE A 33 -10.22 -5.65 -9.09
N ASP A 34 -10.64 -5.88 -10.33
CA ASP A 34 -9.74 -6.19 -11.43
C ASP A 34 -8.75 -5.05 -11.66
N GLY A 35 -9.22 -3.80 -11.69
CA GLY A 35 -8.38 -2.63 -11.87
C GLY A 35 -7.32 -2.45 -10.77
N VAL A 36 -7.63 -2.76 -9.51
CA VAL A 36 -6.66 -2.73 -8.41
C VAL A 36 -5.65 -3.88 -8.53
N CYS A 37 -6.13 -5.10 -8.81
CA CYS A 37 -5.27 -6.27 -8.99
C CYS A 37 -4.30 -6.08 -10.15
N ASP A 38 -4.78 -5.62 -11.30
CA ASP A 38 -3.96 -5.37 -12.50
C ASP A 38 -2.89 -4.31 -12.21
N LYS A 39 -3.26 -3.24 -11.51
CA LYS A 39 -2.33 -2.17 -11.16
C LYS A 39 -1.21 -2.66 -10.25
N LEU A 40 -1.52 -3.47 -9.23
CA LEU A 40 -0.51 -4.07 -8.34
C LEU A 40 0.38 -5.09 -9.05
N LYS A 41 -0.18 -5.88 -9.97
CA LYS A 41 0.56 -6.88 -10.76
C LYS A 41 1.39 -6.26 -11.88
N SER A 42 1.13 -5.01 -12.26
CA SER A 42 1.82 -4.29 -13.34
C SER A 42 2.94 -3.35 -12.89
N ILE A 43 3.30 -3.34 -11.60
CA ILE A 43 4.39 -2.51 -11.08
C ILE A 43 5.74 -3.06 -11.58
N PRO A 44 6.49 -2.31 -12.41
CA PRO A 44 7.77 -2.80 -12.95
C PRO A 44 8.90 -2.61 -11.93
N TYR A 45 9.88 -3.51 -11.96
CA TYR A 45 11.13 -3.35 -11.22
C TYR A 45 12.33 -3.61 -12.11
N ARG A 46 12.94 -2.54 -12.62
CA ARG A 46 14.13 -2.58 -13.48
C ARG A 46 14.01 -3.63 -14.60
N ASN A 47 15.08 -4.32 -14.94
CA ASN A 47 15.12 -5.38 -15.95
C ASN A 47 14.60 -6.74 -15.42
N LYS A 48 14.01 -6.78 -14.21
CA LYS A 48 13.50 -8.01 -13.58
C LYS A 48 12.02 -8.30 -13.87
N GLY A 49 11.39 -7.45 -14.69
CA GLY A 49 9.98 -7.55 -15.01
C GLY A 49 9.08 -6.98 -13.93
N MET A 50 7.86 -7.50 -13.82
CA MET A 50 6.88 -7.01 -12.85
C MET A 50 7.15 -7.57 -11.46
N ILE A 51 6.91 -6.74 -10.42
CA ILE A 51 6.96 -7.18 -9.02
C ILE A 51 5.95 -8.33 -8.84
N PRO A 52 6.36 -9.47 -8.28
CA PRO A 52 5.46 -10.59 -8.01
C PRO A 52 4.63 -10.30 -6.76
N PHE A 53 3.78 -9.27 -6.80
CA PHE A 53 3.05 -8.79 -5.63
C PHE A 53 2.07 -9.86 -5.12
N PRO A 54 2.06 -10.21 -3.81
CA PRO A 54 1.33 -11.34 -3.27
C PRO A 54 -0.14 -10.96 -2.98
N ILE A 55 -0.88 -10.64 -4.05
CA ILE A 55 -2.32 -10.41 -4.04
C ILE A 55 -3.02 -11.52 -4.81
N ILE A 56 -4.10 -12.05 -4.25
CA ILE A 56 -4.95 -13.06 -4.89
C ILE A 56 -6.38 -12.55 -4.98
N ARG A 57 -6.97 -12.70 -6.17
CA ARG A 57 -8.36 -12.42 -6.42
C ARG A 57 -9.20 -13.68 -6.30
N LEU A 58 -10.12 -13.70 -5.35
CA LEU A 58 -11.08 -14.78 -5.13
C LEU A 58 -12.51 -14.33 -5.52
N GLY A 59 -13.42 -15.27 -5.66
CA GLY A 59 -14.81 -14.97 -6.03
C GLY A 59 -15.59 -16.21 -6.46
N ASN A 60 -16.10 -16.21 -7.69
CA ASN A 60 -16.73 -17.37 -8.29
C ASN A 60 -15.68 -18.42 -8.71
N ASP A 61 -16.14 -19.58 -9.16
CA ASP A 61 -15.28 -20.72 -9.51
C ASP A 61 -14.25 -20.37 -10.60
N LYS A 62 -14.61 -19.55 -11.58
CA LYS A 62 -13.68 -19.06 -12.60
C LYS A 62 -12.58 -18.20 -11.99
N CYS A 63 -12.91 -17.34 -11.02
CA CYS A 63 -11.91 -16.55 -10.31
C CYS A 63 -10.99 -17.41 -9.46
N VAL A 64 -11.53 -18.48 -8.86
CA VAL A 64 -10.72 -19.44 -8.08
C VAL A 64 -9.75 -20.19 -8.97
N LEU A 65 -10.17 -20.67 -10.14
CA LEU A 65 -9.26 -21.31 -11.12
C LEU A 65 -8.13 -20.38 -11.54
N GLN A 66 -8.48 -19.15 -11.91
CA GLN A 66 -7.49 -18.15 -12.27
C GLN A 66 -6.52 -17.85 -11.12
N ALA A 67 -7.02 -17.76 -9.89
CA ALA A 67 -6.19 -17.56 -8.70
C ALA A 67 -5.18 -18.69 -8.50
N LEU A 68 -5.58 -19.93 -8.69
CA LEU A 68 -4.71 -21.10 -8.57
C LEU A 68 -3.64 -21.15 -9.67
N ASP A 69 -3.98 -20.72 -10.88
CA ASP A 69 -3.02 -20.56 -11.98
C ASP A 69 -2.04 -19.41 -11.68
N ASP A 70 -2.53 -18.27 -11.19
CA ASP A 70 -1.70 -17.14 -10.75
C ASP A 70 -0.70 -17.57 -9.65
N ILE A 71 -1.15 -18.36 -8.67
CA ILE A 71 -0.28 -18.92 -7.60
C ILE A 71 0.84 -19.75 -8.20
N ARG A 72 0.50 -20.65 -9.15
CA ARG A 72 1.49 -21.49 -9.83
C ARG A 72 2.53 -20.66 -10.59
N ASP A 73 2.06 -19.68 -11.33
CA ASP A 73 2.94 -18.82 -12.15
C ASP A 73 3.81 -17.90 -11.29
N LEU A 74 3.26 -17.32 -10.22
CA LEU A 74 4.03 -16.55 -9.25
C LEU A 74 5.12 -17.41 -8.60
N TYR A 75 4.82 -18.65 -8.23
CA TYR A 75 5.80 -19.56 -7.67
C TYR A 75 6.91 -19.90 -8.66
N LYS A 76 6.57 -20.22 -9.92
CA LYS A 76 7.57 -20.47 -10.98
C LYS A 76 8.51 -19.29 -11.18
N ARG A 77 7.99 -18.07 -11.14
CA ARG A 77 8.78 -16.83 -11.33
C ARG A 77 9.68 -16.50 -10.15
N THR A 78 9.34 -16.96 -8.95
CA THR A 78 10.02 -16.55 -7.71
C THR A 78 10.91 -17.62 -7.11
N LYS A 79 10.69 -18.91 -7.40
CA LYS A 79 11.35 -20.04 -6.73
C LYS A 79 12.90 -20.00 -6.77
N ASP A 80 13.46 -19.44 -7.85
CA ASP A 80 14.91 -19.40 -8.11
C ASP A 80 15.54 -18.04 -7.73
N ILE A 81 14.75 -17.10 -7.17
CA ILE A 81 15.26 -15.81 -6.72
C ILE A 81 16.03 -16.01 -5.40
N SER A 82 17.32 -15.70 -5.41
CA SER A 82 18.13 -15.71 -4.18
C SER A 82 17.79 -14.51 -3.32
N ILE A 83 17.38 -14.78 -2.07
CA ILE A 83 16.97 -13.77 -1.10
C ILE A 83 17.73 -14.00 0.19
N PHE A 84 18.39 -12.94 0.68
CA PHE A 84 19.11 -12.95 1.94
C PHE A 84 18.36 -12.08 2.95
N ASP A 85 18.04 -12.61 4.12
CA ASP A 85 17.27 -11.92 5.15
C ASP A 85 17.93 -10.61 5.60
N SER A 86 19.25 -10.63 5.80
CA SER A 86 20.02 -9.42 6.13
C SER A 86 19.89 -8.32 5.08
N THR A 87 19.74 -8.69 3.80
CA THR A 87 19.52 -7.73 2.70
C THR A 87 18.12 -7.16 2.74
N LEU A 88 17.11 -7.95 3.11
CA LEU A 88 15.73 -7.47 3.25
C LEU A 88 15.60 -6.50 4.42
N GLU A 89 16.16 -6.83 5.57
CA GLU A 89 16.19 -5.96 6.75
C GLU A 89 16.86 -4.62 6.42
N LYS A 90 18.03 -4.67 5.79
CA LYS A 90 18.73 -3.47 5.34
C LYS A 90 17.87 -2.64 4.36
N ASN A 91 17.21 -3.28 3.39
CA ASN A 91 16.33 -2.58 2.45
C ASN A 91 15.13 -1.93 3.16
N LYS A 92 14.56 -2.58 4.19
CA LYS A 92 13.48 -2.05 5.02
C LYS A 92 13.95 -0.82 5.80
N ASP A 93 15.10 -0.90 6.43
CA ASP A 93 15.70 0.19 7.20
C ASP A 93 16.07 1.39 6.31
N ASP A 94 16.67 1.13 5.15
CA ASP A 94 17.00 2.17 4.17
C ASP A 94 15.74 2.88 3.66
N LYS A 95 14.68 2.12 3.37
CA LYS A 95 13.37 2.67 2.99
C LYS A 95 12.78 3.51 4.11
N THR A 96 12.77 3.01 5.35
CA THR A 96 12.22 3.71 6.51
C THR A 96 12.95 5.04 6.72
N ARG A 97 14.29 5.04 6.71
CA ARG A 97 15.08 6.26 6.84
C ARG A 97 14.82 7.29 5.73
N ARG A 98 14.59 6.83 4.50
CA ARG A 98 14.22 7.72 3.38
C ARG A 98 12.84 8.30 3.57
N THR A 99 11.88 7.48 3.97
CA THR A 99 10.51 7.94 4.25
C THR A 99 10.50 8.99 5.35
N GLU A 100 11.28 8.80 6.41
CA GLU A 100 11.42 9.79 7.49
C GLU A 100 11.99 11.13 6.99
N LYS A 101 13.01 11.08 6.13
CA LYS A 101 13.57 12.31 5.52
C LYS A 101 12.53 13.03 4.66
N LEU A 102 11.81 12.28 3.82
CA LEU A 102 10.75 12.85 2.99
C LEU A 102 9.62 13.43 3.84
N THR A 103 9.20 12.72 4.89
CA THR A 103 8.16 13.20 5.82
C THR A 103 8.58 14.50 6.49
N LYS A 104 9.82 14.60 6.97
CA LYS A 104 10.35 15.84 7.57
C LYS A 104 10.41 16.99 6.57
N LEU A 105 10.77 16.70 5.31
CA LEU A 105 10.76 17.72 4.26
C LEU A 105 9.34 18.24 3.99
N LEU A 106 8.37 17.33 3.87
CA LEU A 106 6.98 17.70 3.64
C LEU A 106 6.37 18.48 4.81
N GLN A 107 6.67 18.08 6.05
CA GLN A 107 6.25 18.82 7.25
C GLN A 107 6.83 20.25 7.28
N ARG A 108 8.11 20.41 6.96
CA ARG A 108 8.73 21.73 6.84
C ARG A 108 8.09 22.57 5.73
N HIS A 109 7.74 21.94 4.61
CA HIS A 109 7.05 22.61 3.52
C HIS A 109 5.67 23.10 3.92
N GLU A 110 4.89 22.27 4.60
CA GLU A 110 3.56 22.61 5.13
C GLU A 110 3.64 23.75 6.14
N GLU A 111 4.54 23.65 7.12
CA GLU A 111 4.81 24.72 8.10
C GLU A 111 5.17 26.05 7.43
N ARG A 112 5.97 26.00 6.36
CA ARG A 112 6.35 27.18 5.58
C ARG A 112 5.14 27.81 4.88
N ILE A 113 4.23 27.02 4.34
CA ILE A 113 2.99 27.51 3.71
C ILE A 113 2.14 28.23 4.76
N GLU A 114 1.90 27.58 5.90
CA GLU A 114 1.11 28.17 7.01
C GLU A 114 1.70 29.50 7.51
N LEU A 115 3.03 29.56 7.65
CA LEU A 115 3.72 30.79 8.06
C LEU A 115 3.62 31.90 7.01
N LYS A 116 3.66 31.58 5.70
CA LYS A 116 3.44 32.55 4.63
C LYS A 116 2.02 33.10 4.62
N GLU A 117 1.03 32.23 4.74
CA GLU A 117 -0.38 32.65 4.87
C GLU A 117 -0.59 33.55 6.08
N ARG A 118 0.05 33.24 7.22
CA ARG A 118 0.02 34.05 8.42
C ARG A 118 0.70 35.41 8.21
N GLU A 119 1.85 35.45 7.52
CA GLU A 119 2.55 36.69 7.18
C GLU A 119 1.63 37.62 6.35
N GLU A 120 1.00 37.06 5.30
CA GLU A 120 0.07 37.82 4.44
C GLU A 120 -1.16 38.33 5.24
N ALA A 121 -1.70 37.52 6.14
CA ALA A 121 -2.82 37.93 6.98
C ALA A 121 -2.43 39.10 7.90
N ILE A 122 -1.24 39.05 8.55
CA ILE A 122 -0.75 40.13 9.41
C ILE A 122 -0.51 41.40 8.61
N LEU A 123 0.08 41.30 7.41
CA LEU A 123 0.30 42.46 6.53
C LEU A 123 -1.01 43.15 6.16
N LYS A 124 -2.05 42.39 5.80
CA LYS A 124 -3.39 42.92 5.53
C LYS A 124 -4.01 43.61 6.75
N MET A 125 -3.80 43.03 7.96
CA MET A 125 -4.28 43.65 9.21
C MET A 125 -3.57 44.98 9.50
N ILE A 126 -2.24 45.06 9.27
CA ILE A 126 -1.47 46.30 9.41
C ILE A 126 -1.98 47.38 8.45
N GLU A 127 -2.23 47.02 7.18
CA GLU A 127 -2.75 47.93 6.17
C GLU A 127 -4.13 48.47 6.56
N THR A 128 -5.00 47.60 7.11
CA THR A 128 -6.38 47.98 7.51
C THR A 128 -6.41 48.85 8.76
N ASN A 129 -5.48 48.63 9.71
CA ASN A 129 -5.45 49.24 11.01
C ASN A 129 -4.41 50.36 11.18
N GLN A 130 -3.98 51.01 10.10
CA GLN A 130 -2.90 52.03 10.11
C GLN A 130 -3.13 53.19 11.10
N HIS A 131 -4.39 53.47 11.50
CA HIS A 131 -4.76 54.51 12.43
C HIS A 131 -4.77 54.06 13.90
N LEU A 132 -4.50 52.79 14.19
CA LEU A 132 -4.49 52.21 15.56
C LEU A 132 -3.06 51.86 15.96
N THR A 133 -2.30 52.84 16.48
CA THR A 133 -0.85 52.74 16.72
C THR A 133 -0.45 51.50 17.54
N PHE A 134 -1.13 51.22 18.63
CA PHE A 134 -0.81 50.09 19.52
C PHE A 134 -1.04 48.72 18.83
N GLN A 135 -2.11 48.58 18.07
CA GLN A 135 -2.39 47.34 17.34
C GLN A 135 -1.36 47.09 16.21
N THR A 136 -0.96 48.17 15.52
CA THR A 136 0.07 48.11 14.47
C THR A 136 1.44 47.73 15.03
N GLU A 137 1.82 48.24 16.20
CA GLU A 137 3.06 47.82 16.88
C GLU A 137 3.05 46.35 17.29
N LEU A 138 1.95 45.85 17.88
CA LEU A 138 1.80 44.45 18.25
C LEU A 138 1.87 43.51 17.01
N GLN A 139 1.18 43.89 15.93
CA GLN A 139 1.22 43.17 14.67
C GLN A 139 2.63 43.19 14.03
N GLY A 140 3.37 44.29 14.19
CA GLY A 140 4.77 44.39 13.77
C GLY A 140 5.68 43.40 14.48
N VAL A 141 5.51 43.21 15.76
CA VAL A 141 6.28 42.19 16.54
C VAL A 141 5.92 40.78 16.06
N GLN A 142 4.63 40.47 15.88
CA GLN A 142 4.18 39.18 15.36
C GLN A 142 4.74 38.90 13.95
N LEU A 143 4.80 39.91 13.10
CA LEU A 143 5.37 39.81 11.76
C LEU A 143 6.86 39.47 11.80
N GLN A 144 7.61 40.10 12.71
CA GLN A 144 9.03 39.80 12.88
C GLN A 144 9.25 38.35 13.35
N GLU A 145 8.44 37.85 14.28
CA GLU A 145 8.51 36.46 14.73
C GLU A 145 8.23 35.47 13.61
N VAL A 146 7.21 35.73 12.79
CA VAL A 146 6.86 34.88 11.63
C VAL A 146 8.00 34.88 10.62
N ARG A 147 8.57 36.04 10.29
CA ARG A 147 9.70 36.17 9.36
C ARG A 147 10.95 35.48 9.88
N LYS A 148 11.21 35.54 11.17
CA LYS A 148 12.32 34.82 11.79
C LYS A 148 12.17 33.31 11.60
N LYS A 149 10.97 32.75 11.88
CA LYS A 149 10.68 31.33 11.66
C LYS A 149 10.79 30.92 10.20
N LEU A 150 10.29 31.75 9.27
CA LEU A 150 10.45 31.51 7.83
C LEU A 150 11.92 31.44 7.40
N ALA A 151 12.77 32.31 7.96
CA ALA A 151 14.20 32.30 7.71
C ALA A 151 14.89 31.06 8.28
N GLU A 152 14.47 30.60 9.48
CA GLU A 152 14.98 29.37 10.11
C GLU A 152 14.62 28.10 9.32
N ILE A 153 13.39 28.02 8.78
CA ILE A 153 12.97 26.89 7.93
C ILE A 153 13.76 26.86 6.60
N GLY A 154 14.08 28.02 6.05
CA GLY A 154 14.77 28.19 4.79
C GLY A 154 13.90 27.89 3.57
N GLU A 155 14.50 27.86 2.39
CA GLU A 155 13.79 27.49 1.16
C GLU A 155 13.84 25.98 0.96
N ILE A 156 12.72 25.43 0.48
CA ILE A 156 12.58 24.03 0.08
C ILE A 156 12.38 24.05 -1.42
N THR A 157 13.31 23.46 -2.16
CA THR A 157 13.26 23.44 -3.62
C THR A 157 12.50 22.20 -4.10
N ASP A 158 11.79 22.36 -5.21
CA ASP A 158 11.11 21.24 -5.88
C ASP A 158 12.10 20.15 -6.30
N GLU A 159 13.33 20.54 -6.66
CA GLU A 159 14.39 19.59 -7.02
C GLU A 159 14.79 18.70 -5.84
N GLU A 160 14.93 19.26 -4.63
CA GLU A 160 15.24 18.50 -3.42
C GLU A 160 14.12 17.50 -3.10
N ALA A 161 12.87 17.95 -3.16
CA ALA A 161 11.70 17.12 -2.93
C ALA A 161 11.59 15.99 -3.97
N LEU A 162 11.72 16.31 -5.25
CA LEU A 162 11.66 15.36 -6.34
C LEU A 162 12.75 14.30 -6.25
N LYS A 163 13.98 14.69 -5.93
CA LYS A 163 15.09 13.76 -5.73
C LYS A 163 14.79 12.75 -4.62
N LEU A 164 14.30 13.22 -3.47
CA LEU A 164 13.93 12.33 -2.36
C LEU A 164 12.77 11.38 -2.73
N VAL A 165 11.76 11.85 -3.45
CA VAL A 165 10.64 11.03 -3.92
C VAL A 165 11.13 9.92 -4.86
N VAL A 166 11.96 10.25 -5.84
CA VAL A 166 12.50 9.27 -6.81
C VAL A 166 13.39 8.23 -6.11
N GLU A 167 14.25 8.66 -5.20
CA GLU A 167 15.11 7.74 -4.44
C GLU A 167 14.28 6.84 -3.51
N ASP A 168 13.23 7.35 -2.89
CA ASP A 168 12.32 6.59 -2.04
C ASP A 168 11.55 5.53 -2.85
N GLU A 169 11.07 5.88 -4.04
CA GLU A 169 10.36 4.96 -4.94
C GLU A 169 11.24 3.76 -5.36
N GLU A 170 12.49 4.01 -5.75
CA GLU A 170 13.42 2.94 -6.15
C GLU A 170 13.75 1.98 -5.01
N LEU A 171 13.99 2.50 -3.80
CA LEU A 171 14.23 1.69 -2.62
C LEU A 171 12.98 0.89 -2.24
N PHE A 172 11.80 1.49 -2.40
CA PHE A 172 10.55 0.83 -2.12
C PHE A 172 10.25 -0.29 -3.10
N LYS A 173 10.43 -0.07 -4.41
CA LYS A 173 10.29 -1.12 -5.44
C LYS A 173 11.26 -2.28 -5.20
N LYS A 174 12.50 -1.99 -4.80
CA LYS A 174 13.49 -3.00 -4.43
C LYS A 174 13.00 -3.85 -3.26
N TYR A 175 12.55 -3.21 -2.19
CA TYR A 175 12.00 -3.89 -1.03
C TYR A 175 10.80 -4.76 -1.41
N LEU A 176 9.81 -4.20 -2.14
CA LEU A 176 8.62 -4.90 -2.57
C LEU A 176 8.95 -6.14 -3.42
N TYR A 177 9.89 -6.03 -4.36
CA TYR A 177 10.25 -7.15 -5.22
C TYR A 177 10.76 -8.35 -4.42
N TYR A 178 11.75 -8.13 -3.57
CA TYR A 178 12.38 -9.23 -2.81
C TYR A 178 11.48 -9.75 -1.69
N THR A 179 10.74 -8.87 -1.02
CA THR A 179 9.79 -9.28 0.03
C THR A 179 8.63 -10.06 -0.57
N SER A 180 8.06 -9.63 -1.68
CA SER A 180 7.01 -10.37 -2.40
C SER A 180 7.49 -11.76 -2.80
N ALA A 181 8.68 -11.85 -3.38
CA ALA A 181 9.27 -13.15 -3.75
C ALA A 181 9.46 -14.04 -2.52
N LYS A 182 9.94 -13.51 -1.38
CA LYS A 182 10.08 -14.25 -0.13
C LYS A 182 8.75 -14.80 0.38
N TYR A 183 7.69 -14.01 0.32
CA TYR A 183 6.36 -14.46 0.72
C TYR A 183 5.88 -15.63 -0.13
N ILE A 184 6.02 -15.54 -1.45
CA ILE A 184 5.59 -16.59 -2.39
C ILE A 184 6.47 -17.85 -2.26
N GLN A 185 7.77 -17.71 -2.00
CA GLN A 185 8.66 -18.85 -1.78
C GLN A 185 8.28 -19.72 -0.59
N ARG A 186 7.46 -19.23 0.34
CA ARG A 186 6.90 -20.04 1.44
C ARG A 186 6.03 -21.19 0.94
N LEU A 187 5.55 -21.15 -0.31
CA LEU A 187 4.84 -22.27 -0.93
C LEU A 187 5.65 -23.58 -0.95
N LYS A 188 6.98 -23.51 -0.93
CA LYS A 188 7.85 -24.70 -0.84
C LYS A 188 7.91 -25.33 0.55
N GLU A 189 7.45 -24.63 1.59
CA GLU A 189 7.52 -25.12 2.96
C GLU A 189 6.58 -26.33 3.14
N PRO A 190 6.97 -27.39 3.87
CA PRO A 190 6.17 -28.61 4.04
C PRO A 190 4.74 -28.35 4.56
N LYS A 191 4.56 -27.33 5.39
CA LYS A 191 3.24 -26.95 5.94
C LYS A 191 2.24 -26.42 4.91
N ASN A 192 2.71 -26.10 3.68
CA ASN A 192 1.90 -25.58 2.58
C ASN A 192 1.77 -26.61 1.44
N GLN A 193 2.14 -27.86 1.67
CA GLN A 193 2.08 -28.92 0.67
C GLN A 193 0.65 -29.21 0.24
N ASP A 194 -0.31 -29.16 1.17
CA ASP A 194 -1.74 -29.29 0.93
C ASP A 194 -2.25 -28.27 -0.10
N LEU A 195 -1.85 -27.02 0.02
CA LEU A 195 -2.17 -25.98 -0.96
C LEU A 195 -1.53 -26.28 -2.33
N MET A 196 -0.29 -26.74 -2.35
CA MET A 196 0.40 -27.05 -3.62
C MET A 196 -0.19 -28.29 -4.32
N GLU A 197 -0.72 -29.26 -3.58
CA GLU A 197 -1.46 -30.39 -4.13
C GLU A 197 -2.76 -29.92 -4.81
N ILE A 198 -3.49 -29.00 -4.17
CA ILE A 198 -4.68 -28.37 -4.77
C ILE A 198 -4.30 -27.60 -6.04
N VAL A 199 -3.27 -26.76 -5.99
CA VAL A 199 -2.80 -25.96 -7.14
C VAL A 199 -2.42 -26.84 -8.34
N ASN A 200 -1.85 -28.02 -8.09
CA ASN A 200 -1.39 -28.95 -9.13
C ASN A 200 -2.43 -30.01 -9.52
N CYS A 201 -3.61 -30.01 -8.91
CA CYS A 201 -4.67 -30.95 -9.28
C CYS A 201 -5.10 -30.73 -10.75
N PRO A 202 -5.13 -31.79 -11.59
CA PRO A 202 -5.49 -31.68 -13.00
C PRO A 202 -7.00 -31.48 -13.24
N ASP A 203 -7.83 -31.91 -12.31
CA ASP A 203 -9.28 -31.82 -12.39
C ASP A 203 -9.76 -30.46 -11.86
N GLU A 204 -10.30 -29.63 -12.72
CA GLU A 204 -10.72 -28.26 -12.42
C GLU A 204 -11.84 -28.19 -11.39
N GLU A 205 -12.87 -29.06 -11.50
CA GLU A 205 -14.00 -29.06 -10.56
C GLU A 205 -13.54 -29.48 -9.15
N LYS A 206 -12.75 -30.56 -9.11
CA LYS A 206 -12.15 -31.03 -7.85
C LYS A 206 -11.24 -29.98 -7.23
N LYS A 207 -10.40 -29.33 -8.04
CA LYS A 207 -9.51 -28.26 -7.63
C LYS A 207 -10.27 -27.10 -6.97
N VAL A 208 -11.33 -26.60 -7.60
CA VAL A 208 -12.16 -25.52 -7.06
C VAL A 208 -12.83 -25.95 -5.76
N LYS A 209 -13.40 -27.13 -5.70
CA LYS A 209 -14.07 -27.65 -4.50
C LYS A 209 -13.08 -27.80 -3.33
N GLN A 210 -11.92 -28.37 -3.61
CA GLN A 210 -10.87 -28.51 -2.58
C GLN A 210 -10.38 -27.17 -2.09
N PHE A 211 -10.14 -26.20 -2.97
CA PHE A 211 -9.70 -24.88 -2.58
C PHE A 211 -10.75 -24.11 -1.77
N ASN A 212 -12.03 -24.17 -2.17
CA ASN A 212 -13.12 -23.54 -1.43
C ASN A 212 -13.26 -24.13 -0.01
N THR A 213 -13.03 -25.45 0.14
CA THR A 213 -13.00 -26.09 1.47
C THR A 213 -11.77 -25.67 2.27
N TYR A 214 -10.60 -25.59 1.62
CA TYR A 214 -9.33 -25.21 2.23
C TYR A 214 -9.38 -23.77 2.79
N ILE A 215 -9.79 -22.80 1.96
CA ILE A 215 -9.76 -21.38 2.35
C ILE A 215 -10.81 -21.01 3.40
N ARG A 216 -11.84 -21.84 3.58
CA ARG A 216 -12.88 -21.64 4.58
C ARG A 216 -12.42 -21.98 5.98
N GLN A 217 -11.47 -22.90 6.12
CA GLN A 217 -10.92 -23.31 7.42
C GLN A 217 -9.99 -22.23 7.96
N GLU A 218 -10.20 -21.80 9.20
CA GLU A 218 -9.43 -20.72 9.84
C GLU A 218 -7.91 -20.96 9.80
N GLU A 219 -7.48 -22.19 10.15
CA GLU A 219 -6.07 -22.54 10.17
C GLU A 219 -5.42 -22.43 8.78
N ASN A 220 -6.11 -22.89 7.75
CA ASN A 220 -5.64 -22.84 6.38
C ASN A 220 -5.68 -21.41 5.82
N LEU A 221 -6.69 -20.61 6.16
CA LEU A 221 -6.74 -19.20 5.83
C LEU A 221 -5.53 -18.45 6.42
N LYS A 222 -5.20 -18.71 7.69
CA LYS A 222 -4.01 -18.13 8.34
C LYS A 222 -2.70 -18.55 7.66
N LYS A 223 -2.57 -19.82 7.24
CA LYS A 223 -1.43 -20.29 6.44
C LYS A 223 -1.38 -19.57 5.09
N PHE A 224 -2.52 -19.45 4.42
CA PHE A 224 -2.63 -18.78 3.13
C PHE A 224 -2.26 -17.30 3.20
N GLN A 225 -2.72 -16.57 4.22
CA GLN A 225 -2.39 -15.17 4.46
C GLN A 225 -0.90 -14.91 4.71
N ARG A 226 -0.16 -15.89 5.22
CA ARG A 226 1.30 -15.79 5.35
C ARG A 226 2.04 -15.78 4.01
N ILE A 227 1.36 -16.21 2.94
CA ILE A 227 1.90 -16.25 1.57
C ILE A 227 1.28 -15.12 0.76
N PHE A 228 -0.04 -14.98 0.85
CA PHE A 228 -0.86 -13.99 0.14
C PHE A 228 -1.61 -13.12 1.16
N PRO A 229 -0.95 -12.13 1.75
CA PRO A 229 -1.54 -11.29 2.80
C PRO A 229 -2.67 -10.39 2.29
N ILE A 230 -2.77 -10.20 0.97
CA ILE A 230 -3.80 -9.37 0.37
C ILE A 230 -4.74 -10.25 -0.46
N ILE A 231 -6.01 -10.26 -0.07
CA ILE A 231 -7.06 -10.98 -0.77
C ILE A 231 -8.08 -9.96 -1.29
N ALA A 232 -8.40 -10.05 -2.57
CA ALA A 232 -9.41 -9.23 -3.22
C ALA A 232 -10.61 -10.09 -3.62
N THR A 233 -11.84 -9.61 -3.38
CA THR A 233 -13.07 -10.37 -3.69
C THR A 233 -14.26 -9.44 -3.87
N THR A 234 -15.37 -9.96 -4.40
CA THR A 234 -16.64 -9.22 -4.35
C THR A 234 -17.27 -9.30 -2.97
N SER A 235 -18.03 -8.27 -2.57
CA SER A 235 -18.74 -8.25 -1.29
C SER A 235 -19.62 -9.48 -1.11
N ILE A 236 -20.28 -9.93 -2.20
CA ILE A 236 -21.13 -11.13 -2.21
C ILE A 236 -20.31 -12.41 -1.96
N SER A 237 -19.07 -12.49 -2.42
CA SER A 237 -18.23 -13.70 -2.29
C SER A 237 -17.36 -13.69 -1.03
N ALA A 238 -17.30 -12.61 -0.29
CA ALA A 238 -16.45 -12.48 0.90
C ALA A 238 -16.77 -13.54 1.97
N HIS A 239 -18.04 -13.97 2.07
CA HIS A 239 -18.48 -15.03 3.00
C HIS A 239 -17.85 -16.41 2.74
N LYS A 240 -17.20 -16.60 1.58
CA LYS A 240 -16.51 -17.86 1.24
C LYS A 240 -15.08 -17.91 1.84
N ILE A 241 -14.56 -16.79 2.34
CA ILE A 241 -13.21 -16.65 2.86
C ILE A 241 -13.26 -16.72 4.38
N GLY A 242 -12.88 -17.86 4.93
CA GLY A 242 -12.99 -18.14 6.35
C GLY A 242 -14.44 -18.40 6.82
N GLU A 243 -14.58 -18.70 8.09
CA GLU A 243 -15.87 -18.71 8.79
C GLU A 243 -16.14 -17.30 9.35
N PRO A 244 -17.38 -17.01 9.85
CA PRO A 244 -17.64 -15.71 10.45
C PRO A 244 -16.66 -15.39 11.58
N GLY A 245 -15.86 -14.34 11.43
CA GLY A 245 -14.82 -13.95 12.39
C GLY A 245 -13.93 -12.82 11.86
N THR A 246 -12.98 -12.41 12.70
CA THR A 246 -12.00 -11.37 12.35
C THR A 246 -10.68 -12.01 11.95
N TYR A 247 -10.37 -12.03 10.66
CA TYR A 247 -9.18 -12.70 10.11
C TYR A 247 -8.18 -11.74 9.45
N PHE A 248 -8.56 -10.49 9.26
CA PHE A 248 -7.74 -9.50 8.57
C PHE A 248 -7.45 -8.31 9.49
N ASP A 249 -6.23 -7.79 9.39
CA ASP A 249 -5.86 -6.55 10.10
C ASP A 249 -6.59 -5.32 9.55
N MET A 250 -6.94 -5.37 8.24
CA MET A 250 -7.63 -4.27 7.56
C MET A 250 -8.64 -4.81 6.56
N VAL A 251 -9.79 -4.16 6.49
CA VAL A 251 -10.81 -4.38 5.45
C VAL A 251 -11.00 -3.07 4.68
N ILE A 252 -10.83 -3.12 3.36
CA ILE A 252 -11.09 -2.00 2.46
C ILE A 252 -12.33 -2.34 1.66
N MET A 253 -13.36 -1.51 1.74
CA MET A 253 -14.59 -1.69 0.97
C MET A 253 -14.79 -0.51 0.02
N ASP A 254 -14.77 -0.79 -1.29
CA ASP A 254 -15.15 0.18 -2.32
C ASP A 254 -16.65 0.05 -2.63
N GLU A 255 -17.28 1.16 -2.96
CA GLU A 255 -18.73 1.24 -3.21
C GLU A 255 -19.59 0.69 -2.04
N ALA A 256 -19.18 0.96 -0.79
CA ALA A 256 -19.83 0.46 0.42
C ALA A 256 -21.34 0.78 0.50
N SER A 257 -21.80 1.89 -0.09
CA SER A 257 -23.20 2.28 -0.16
C SER A 257 -24.07 1.34 -1.01
N LYS A 258 -23.47 0.46 -1.82
CA LYS A 258 -24.16 -0.53 -2.64
C LYS A 258 -24.15 -1.94 -2.02
N ALA A 259 -23.43 -2.11 -0.93
CA ALA A 259 -23.28 -3.37 -0.22
C ALA A 259 -24.30 -3.43 0.92
N THR A 260 -25.60 -3.51 0.58
CA THR A 260 -26.71 -3.74 1.54
C THR A 260 -27.15 -5.18 1.52
#